data_7b92cbaff79449057ad15d4e5bd95abe
#
_entry.id   7b92cbaff79449057ad15d4e5bd95abe
#
_cell.length_a   1.000
_cell.length_b   1.000
_cell.length_c   1.000
_cell.angle_alpha   90.00
_cell.angle_beta   90.00
_cell.angle_gamma   90.00
#
_symmetry.space_group_name_H-M   'P 1'
#
loop_
_entity.id
_entity.type
_entity.pdbx_description
1 polymer ?
#
loop_
_entity_poly.entity_id
_entity_poly.type
_entity_poly.pdbx_seq_one_letter_code
_entity_poly.pdbx_strand_id
1 'polypeptide(L)'
;MTYRTLRTALVAATALTFIAAPAAAQQIDRIVAFGDSYADDNNFFQLAGINPLTGTSGVYTSGRFSGGTNYIDTLGRLLNVPIDNFAIGGARADNSNQNNPFDWGFTYEVNQFLGVGAQSPIFPTTSTFAEGDLLAVSIGGNDARNYQLTGGTLAGAPAAANVAAGFATGNLNRLVAAGAPTISFLAGDTGRLPEIAGNAPAQGIRSSFSTTFNTALQSTLSGYAANGVIVHYLDLNRVLDNIAASPASFGLTSGLVCPALPNPTCVVNSSGFLFYADQLHLTSDGFAIVGRYVAAQLDAPLTLQAPSEAAMNVGQQFGRTLTSRLDLGAPRDGDQPEGLAAYIVGDSYSRTIDGSRGNQPFDSDSVGVTVGLEYGFGSGVIGVAGNYSKPKSNFDTGAADVKSRSTQLGVYAGFGVGGAFAQGYLGYGWDRHDIDRRGVVENMSASPDGNHWLAGAKGGYLMGVGAVRVGPVVGVDYARVRVDGYTEDGDSALTLNVGSARYNSLRGNVGAEIRGDFAGGGIQLRPYAALVAEKELSGGGRDVSFSQTSAPTIVNSFDFESVSRKVYGRGTIGASARIFSGIHLDAGVSSTAGRKQGNETSGHVGLKASF
;
A
#
# COMPACT_ATOMS: atom_id res chain seq x y z
N MET A 1 23.63 39.93 -1.02
CA MET A 1 22.96 38.92 -0.19
C MET A 1 22.71 37.68 -1.04
N THR A 2 23.46 36.63 -0.76
CA THR A 2 23.58 35.45 -1.63
C THR A 2 22.41 34.48 -1.43
N TYR A 3 21.99 33.82 -2.51
CA TYR A 3 20.91 32.86 -2.61
C TYR A 3 20.85 31.72 -1.54
N ARG A 4 21.94 31.55 -0.78
CA ARG A 4 22.05 30.58 0.32
C ARG A 4 21.35 31.01 1.61
N THR A 5 21.17 32.30 1.85
CA THR A 5 20.55 32.81 3.09
C THR A 5 19.01 32.78 3.06
N LEU A 6 18.40 32.74 1.88
CA LEU A 6 16.92 32.60 1.78
C LEU A 6 16.44 31.16 1.99
N ARG A 7 17.26 30.15 1.66
CA ARG A 7 16.94 28.74 1.95
C ARG A 7 16.99 28.41 3.45
N THR A 8 17.86 29.08 4.21
CA THR A 8 18.03 28.83 5.65
C THR A 8 16.92 29.49 6.48
N ALA A 9 16.30 30.55 6.01
CA ALA A 9 15.22 31.22 6.75
C ALA A 9 13.84 30.53 6.59
N LEU A 10 13.61 29.79 5.50
CA LEU A 10 12.37 29.00 5.33
C LEU A 10 12.42 27.63 6.04
N VAL A 11 13.62 27.10 6.31
CA VAL A 11 13.83 25.81 6.98
C VAL A 11 13.82 25.94 8.51
N ALA A 12 14.10 27.13 9.05
CA ALA A 12 14.19 27.34 10.50
C ALA A 12 12.83 27.44 11.22
N ALA A 13 11.70 27.49 10.50
CA ALA A 13 10.36 27.57 11.11
C ALA A 13 9.67 26.22 11.31
N THR A 14 10.28 25.09 10.93
CA THR A 14 9.66 23.74 10.98
C THR A 14 10.43 22.71 11.79
N ALA A 15 11.48 23.08 12.51
CA ALA A 15 12.20 22.15 13.40
C ALA A 15 11.52 22.05 14.78
N LEU A 16 10.28 21.55 14.82
CA LEU A 16 9.76 20.84 15.98
C LEU A 16 10.00 19.35 15.70
N THR A 17 11.08 18.82 16.23
CA THR A 17 11.40 17.40 16.22
C THR A 17 10.30 16.64 16.98
N PHE A 18 9.34 16.12 16.23
CA PHE A 18 8.54 15.00 16.71
C PHE A 18 9.40 13.75 16.60
N ILE A 19 9.62 13.08 17.72
CA ILE A 19 10.12 11.71 17.75
C ILE A 19 9.09 10.89 16.98
N ALA A 20 9.44 10.46 15.77
CA ALA A 20 8.61 9.57 14.97
C ALA A 20 8.44 8.27 15.76
N ALA A 21 7.22 7.92 16.12
CA ALA A 21 6.90 6.56 16.52
C ALA A 21 7.22 5.62 15.34
N PRO A 22 7.71 4.41 15.58
CA PRO A 22 7.98 3.47 14.49
C PRO A 22 6.71 3.30 13.66
N ALA A 23 6.85 3.43 12.36
CA ALA A 23 5.78 3.29 11.40
C ALA A 23 5.20 1.87 11.48
N ALA A 24 3.93 1.76 11.83
CA ALA A 24 3.19 0.52 11.74
C ALA A 24 2.84 0.27 10.26
N ALA A 25 3.65 -0.53 9.58
CA ALA A 25 3.23 -1.23 8.36
C ALA A 25 1.95 -2.03 8.63
N GLN A 26 1.24 -2.52 7.60
CA GLN A 26 0.05 -3.38 7.82
C GLN A 26 0.39 -4.30 8.96
N GLN A 27 -0.19 -4.06 10.10
CA GLN A 27 0.24 -4.77 11.28
C GLN A 27 -0.33 -6.16 11.21
N ILE A 28 0.50 -7.03 10.63
CA ILE A 28 0.43 -8.40 11.05
C ILE A 28 0.95 -8.38 12.49
N ASP A 29 0.12 -8.76 13.42
CA ASP A 29 0.45 -8.78 14.84
C ASP A 29 0.97 -10.16 15.28
N ARG A 30 0.59 -11.20 14.51
CA ARG A 30 0.97 -12.60 14.74
C ARG A 30 0.86 -13.42 13.45
N ILE A 31 1.75 -14.41 13.29
CA ILE A 31 1.63 -15.45 12.27
C ILE A 31 1.10 -16.71 12.93
N VAL A 32 0.05 -17.31 12.35
CA VAL A 32 -0.45 -18.64 12.72
C VAL A 32 -0.19 -19.56 11.53
N ALA A 33 0.81 -20.45 11.68
CA ALA A 33 1.32 -21.28 10.60
C ALA A 33 0.79 -22.70 10.67
N PHE A 34 0.43 -23.25 9.51
CA PHE A 34 -0.04 -24.61 9.31
C PHE A 34 0.62 -25.23 8.09
N GLY A 35 0.63 -26.55 8.03
CA GLY A 35 1.01 -27.29 6.84
C GLY A 35 2.14 -28.28 7.08
N ASP A 36 3.05 -28.36 6.13
CA ASP A 36 4.01 -29.45 6.08
C ASP A 36 5.43 -29.02 6.52
N SER A 37 6.42 -29.81 6.13
CA SER A 37 7.84 -29.59 6.45
C SER A 37 8.42 -28.25 5.99
N TYR A 38 7.75 -27.52 5.10
CA TYR A 38 8.18 -26.19 4.67
C TYR A 38 7.96 -25.14 5.77
N ALA A 39 6.98 -25.37 6.64
CA ALA A 39 6.63 -24.48 7.75
C ALA A 39 6.97 -25.04 9.14
N ASP A 40 7.16 -26.37 9.29
CA ASP A 40 7.43 -27.03 10.56
C ASP A 40 8.69 -26.45 11.26
N ASP A 41 8.54 -26.10 12.53
CA ASP A 41 9.61 -25.54 13.36
C ASP A 41 10.12 -26.49 14.46
N ASN A 42 9.98 -27.81 14.27
CA ASN A 42 10.36 -28.93 15.16
C ASN A 42 9.14 -29.71 15.73
N ASN A 43 7.94 -29.44 15.28
CA ASN A 43 6.73 -30.08 15.80
C ASN A 43 6.75 -31.60 15.50
N PHE A 44 7.14 -31.98 14.27
CA PHE A 44 7.27 -33.40 13.90
C PHE A 44 8.21 -34.15 14.83
N PHE A 45 9.40 -33.63 15.06
CA PHE A 45 10.41 -34.33 15.89
C PHE A 45 9.99 -34.37 17.36
N GLN A 46 9.36 -33.35 17.89
CA GLN A 46 8.83 -33.35 19.26
C GLN A 46 7.70 -34.36 19.42
N LEU A 47 6.74 -34.43 18.49
CA LEU A 47 5.66 -35.43 18.50
C LEU A 47 6.20 -36.85 18.40
N ALA A 48 7.23 -37.09 17.58
CA ALA A 48 7.86 -38.37 17.38
C ALA A 48 8.81 -38.77 18.53
N GLY A 49 9.08 -37.89 19.49
CA GLY A 49 10.06 -38.10 20.55
C GLY A 49 11.50 -38.21 20.04
N ILE A 50 11.80 -37.60 18.89
CA ILE A 50 13.12 -37.65 18.25
C ILE A 50 13.89 -36.37 18.63
N ASN A 51 15.09 -36.54 19.17
CA ASN A 51 16.00 -35.42 19.35
C ASN A 51 16.67 -35.09 17.98
N PRO A 52 16.43 -33.89 17.38
CA PRO A 52 16.98 -33.55 16.07
C PRO A 52 18.50 -33.60 15.99
N LEU A 53 19.21 -33.27 17.08
CA LEU A 53 20.68 -33.27 17.14
C LEU A 53 21.29 -34.67 17.01
N THR A 54 20.61 -35.68 17.51
CA THR A 54 21.15 -37.06 17.58
C THR A 54 20.38 -38.07 16.74
N GLY A 55 19.06 -37.87 16.60
CA GLY A 55 18.14 -38.79 15.92
C GLY A 55 18.03 -38.61 14.40
N THR A 56 18.57 -37.51 13.84
CA THR A 56 18.52 -37.22 12.41
C THR A 56 19.84 -37.49 11.69
N SER A 57 20.77 -38.16 12.32
CA SER A 57 22.14 -38.36 11.78
C SER A 57 22.82 -37.03 11.38
N GLY A 58 22.51 -35.96 12.07
CA GLY A 58 23.07 -34.63 11.81
C GLY A 58 22.41 -33.86 10.64
N VAL A 59 21.39 -34.43 9.98
CA VAL A 59 20.77 -33.80 8.79
C VAL A 59 19.85 -32.63 9.15
N TYR A 60 19.01 -32.80 10.19
CA TYR A 60 18.03 -31.76 10.58
C TYR A 60 18.26 -31.26 12.01
N THR A 61 19.49 -30.88 12.32
CA THR A 61 19.93 -30.52 13.68
C THR A 61 19.15 -29.36 14.31
N SER A 62 18.55 -28.47 13.50
CA SER A 62 17.71 -27.36 13.96
C SER A 62 16.25 -27.75 14.25
N GLY A 63 15.87 -29.00 13.95
CA GLY A 63 14.48 -29.43 13.94
C GLY A 63 13.67 -28.95 12.74
N ARG A 64 14.26 -28.14 11.84
CA ARG A 64 13.66 -27.74 10.57
C ARG A 64 14.24 -28.59 9.44
N PHE A 65 13.43 -28.81 8.43
CA PHE A 65 13.82 -29.63 7.28
C PHE A 65 14.77 -28.93 6.29
N SER A 66 15.11 -27.68 6.56
CA SER A 66 16.12 -26.89 5.82
C SER A 66 17.56 -27.03 6.35
N GLY A 67 17.73 -27.72 7.45
CA GLY A 67 19.00 -27.72 8.21
C GLY A 67 19.24 -26.44 9.04
N GLY A 68 18.35 -25.46 8.96
CA GLY A 68 18.45 -24.17 9.67
C GLY A 68 17.07 -23.55 9.92
N THR A 69 16.79 -22.40 9.32
CA THR A 69 15.49 -21.70 9.42
C THR A 69 14.58 -22.06 8.24
N ASN A 70 13.27 -21.97 8.42
CA ASN A 70 12.27 -22.07 7.35
C ASN A 70 11.74 -20.69 6.94
N TYR A 71 10.75 -20.64 5.99
CA TYR A 71 10.22 -19.37 5.50
C TYR A 71 9.37 -18.64 6.55
N ILE A 72 8.71 -19.36 7.46
CA ILE A 72 7.92 -18.77 8.56
C ILE A 72 8.84 -18.10 9.58
N ASP A 73 9.97 -18.72 9.93
CA ASP A 73 11.00 -18.11 10.80
C ASP A 73 11.50 -16.78 10.18
N THR A 74 11.72 -16.78 8.87
CA THR A 74 12.19 -15.58 8.15
C THR A 74 11.10 -14.51 8.11
N LEU A 75 9.86 -14.89 7.81
CA LEU A 75 8.73 -13.97 7.76
C LEU A 75 8.48 -13.33 9.14
N GLY A 76 8.48 -14.12 10.22
CA GLY A 76 8.32 -13.60 11.59
C GLY A 76 9.39 -12.56 11.95
N ARG A 77 10.65 -12.79 11.52
CA ARG A 77 11.75 -11.82 11.72
C ARG A 77 11.56 -10.55 10.88
N LEU A 78 11.14 -10.68 9.61
CA LEU A 78 10.92 -9.53 8.73
C LEU A 78 9.78 -8.64 9.23
N LEU A 79 8.70 -9.25 9.70
CA LEU A 79 7.54 -8.54 10.24
C LEU A 79 7.71 -8.17 11.73
N ASN A 80 8.71 -8.75 12.41
CA ASN A 80 8.96 -8.58 13.86
C ASN A 80 7.75 -8.95 14.72
N VAL A 81 7.15 -10.13 14.47
CA VAL A 81 5.94 -10.61 15.14
C VAL A 81 6.12 -12.04 15.69
N PRO A 82 5.35 -12.43 16.73
CA PRO A 82 5.33 -13.79 17.24
C PRO A 82 4.73 -14.76 16.20
N ILE A 83 5.10 -16.03 16.36
CA ILE A 83 4.66 -17.15 15.52
C ILE A 83 4.00 -18.19 16.42
N ASP A 84 2.76 -18.57 16.12
CA ASP A 84 2.09 -19.76 16.61
C ASP A 84 2.13 -20.81 15.50
N ASN A 85 2.95 -21.85 15.67
CA ASN A 85 3.21 -22.83 14.61
C ASN A 85 2.57 -24.18 14.92
N PHE A 86 1.67 -24.62 14.04
CA PHE A 86 0.97 -25.90 14.08
C PHE A 86 1.41 -26.86 12.97
N ALA A 87 2.26 -26.41 12.04
CA ALA A 87 2.71 -27.21 10.90
C ALA A 87 3.52 -28.42 11.35
N ILE A 88 3.32 -29.55 10.66
CA ILE A 88 3.97 -30.82 10.99
C ILE A 88 4.61 -31.42 9.74
N GLY A 89 5.90 -31.75 9.81
CA GLY A 89 6.62 -32.40 8.72
C GLY A 89 5.92 -33.67 8.23
N GLY A 90 5.73 -33.75 6.90
CA GLY A 90 5.03 -34.89 6.29
C GLY A 90 3.50 -34.81 6.28
N ALA A 91 2.89 -33.77 6.85
CA ALA A 91 1.43 -33.61 6.87
C ALA A 91 0.85 -33.64 5.46
N ARG A 92 -0.28 -34.36 5.30
CA ARG A 92 -1.13 -34.36 4.12
C ARG A 92 -2.40 -33.58 4.40
N ALA A 93 -3.14 -33.28 3.36
CA ALA A 93 -4.35 -32.45 3.44
C ALA A 93 -5.44 -33.01 4.37
N ASP A 94 -5.49 -34.32 4.54
CA ASP A 94 -6.36 -35.02 5.49
C ASP A 94 -5.75 -35.13 6.89
N ASN A 95 -6.05 -36.18 7.64
CA ASN A 95 -5.43 -36.45 8.94
C ASN A 95 -4.16 -37.30 8.86
N SER A 96 -3.76 -37.76 7.68
CA SER A 96 -2.65 -38.68 7.52
C SER A 96 -1.32 -37.92 7.32
N ASN A 97 -0.22 -38.63 7.57
CA ASN A 97 1.13 -38.12 7.39
C ASN A 97 1.93 -38.99 6.40
N GLN A 98 2.86 -38.39 5.66
CA GLN A 98 3.78 -39.10 4.77
C GLN A 98 4.62 -40.17 5.53
N ASN A 99 4.90 -39.90 6.80
CA ASN A 99 5.65 -40.80 7.70
C ASN A 99 4.68 -41.71 8.46
N ASN A 100 3.94 -42.56 7.73
CA ASN A 100 3.04 -43.56 8.31
C ASN A 100 3.75 -44.36 9.45
N PRO A 101 3.12 -44.66 10.63
CA PRO A 101 1.65 -44.68 10.82
C PRO A 101 1.03 -43.47 11.50
N PHE A 102 1.62 -42.31 11.46
CA PHE A 102 1.17 -41.13 12.20
C PHE A 102 -0.06 -40.46 11.56
N ASP A 103 -1.06 -40.15 12.40
CA ASP A 103 -2.24 -39.36 12.03
C ASP A 103 -2.02 -37.89 12.36
N TRP A 104 -0.93 -37.28 11.81
CA TRP A 104 -0.50 -35.92 12.04
C TRP A 104 -0.57 -35.12 10.72
N GLY A 105 -1.74 -35.11 10.10
CA GLY A 105 -2.00 -34.31 8.91
C GLY A 105 -2.63 -32.98 9.24
N PHE A 106 -2.99 -32.22 8.20
CA PHE A 106 -3.56 -30.87 8.33
C PHE A 106 -4.84 -30.85 9.18
N THR A 107 -5.66 -31.90 9.13
CA THR A 107 -6.84 -32.02 10.01
C THR A 107 -6.45 -32.09 11.49
N TYR A 108 -5.34 -32.78 11.83
CA TYR A 108 -4.83 -32.82 13.19
C TYR A 108 -4.36 -31.44 13.65
N GLU A 109 -3.58 -30.74 12.84
CA GLU A 109 -3.10 -29.39 13.14
C GLU A 109 -4.24 -28.42 13.43
N VAL A 110 -5.27 -28.42 12.56
CA VAL A 110 -6.48 -27.59 12.74
C VAL A 110 -7.25 -28.00 14.01
N ASN A 111 -7.29 -29.29 14.36
CA ASN A 111 -7.89 -29.74 15.62
C ASN A 111 -7.09 -29.24 16.84
N GLN A 112 -5.75 -29.24 16.78
CA GLN A 112 -4.92 -28.68 17.84
C GLN A 112 -5.21 -27.18 18.04
N PHE A 113 -5.26 -26.40 16.95
CA PHE A 113 -5.58 -24.99 17.01
C PHE A 113 -6.99 -24.72 17.58
N LEU A 114 -8.01 -25.45 17.13
CA LEU A 114 -9.40 -25.25 17.54
C LEU A 114 -9.76 -25.86 18.90
N GLY A 115 -8.82 -26.53 19.57
CA GLY A 115 -9.09 -27.22 20.83
C GLY A 115 -10.03 -28.43 20.69
N VAL A 116 -10.02 -29.11 19.53
CA VAL A 116 -10.91 -30.25 19.23
C VAL A 116 -10.15 -31.56 19.48
N GLY A 117 -10.70 -32.41 20.33
CA GLY A 117 -10.09 -33.70 20.69
C GLY A 117 -8.93 -33.58 21.69
N ALA A 118 -8.03 -34.56 21.67
CA ALA A 118 -6.86 -34.57 22.54
C ALA A 118 -5.84 -33.52 22.10
N GLN A 119 -5.43 -32.65 23.04
CA GLN A 119 -4.46 -31.60 22.79
C GLN A 119 -3.05 -32.05 23.17
N SER A 120 -2.08 -31.76 22.31
CA SER A 120 -0.67 -31.97 22.62
C SER A 120 -0.09 -30.71 23.27
N PRO A 121 0.70 -30.84 24.35
CA PRO A 121 1.28 -29.70 25.07
C PRO A 121 2.38 -28.97 24.28
N ILE A 122 2.78 -29.46 23.12
CA ILE A 122 3.79 -28.80 22.29
C ILE A 122 3.22 -27.62 21.51
N PHE A 123 1.89 -27.60 21.26
CA PHE A 123 1.25 -26.55 20.49
C PHE A 123 0.82 -25.37 21.36
N PRO A 124 0.77 -24.16 20.77
CA PRO A 124 0.16 -23.01 21.41
C PRO A 124 -1.30 -23.27 21.80
N THR A 125 -1.76 -22.61 22.87
CA THR A 125 -3.14 -22.75 23.36
C THR A 125 -4.12 -21.78 22.70
N THR A 126 -3.71 -21.09 21.63
CA THR A 126 -4.53 -20.15 20.88
C THR A 126 -5.58 -20.91 20.06
N SER A 127 -6.80 -20.43 20.01
CA SER A 127 -7.92 -21.10 19.31
C SER A 127 -8.74 -20.18 18.41
N THR A 128 -8.37 -18.90 18.30
CA THR A 128 -9.08 -17.89 17.50
C THR A 128 -8.09 -16.94 16.85
N PHE A 129 -8.52 -16.34 15.76
CA PHE A 129 -7.77 -15.28 15.10
C PHE A 129 -8.23 -13.90 15.58
N ALA A 130 -7.28 -12.97 15.65
CA ALA A 130 -7.50 -11.55 15.83
C ALA A 130 -7.39 -10.82 14.48
N GLU A 131 -7.82 -9.56 14.41
CA GLU A 131 -7.82 -8.74 13.19
C GLU A 131 -6.44 -8.61 12.51
N GLY A 132 -5.34 -8.63 13.28
CA GLY A 132 -3.98 -8.52 12.78
C GLY A 132 -3.28 -9.86 12.54
N ASP A 133 -3.97 -10.99 12.58
CA ASP A 133 -3.34 -12.30 12.40
C ASP A 133 -3.19 -12.67 10.93
N LEU A 134 -2.08 -13.32 10.61
CA LEU A 134 -1.80 -13.93 9.32
C LEU A 134 -1.92 -15.46 9.45
N LEU A 135 -2.86 -16.05 8.72
CA LEU A 135 -2.88 -17.49 8.49
C LEU A 135 -1.92 -17.84 7.35
N ALA A 136 -0.80 -18.50 7.66
CA ALA A 136 0.16 -18.96 6.67
C ALA A 136 0.03 -20.48 6.46
N VAL A 137 -0.11 -20.92 5.20
CA VAL A 137 -0.39 -22.31 4.86
C VAL A 137 0.49 -22.80 3.72
N SER A 138 1.12 -23.98 3.92
CA SER A 138 1.80 -24.76 2.88
C SER A 138 1.36 -26.21 2.98
N ILE A 139 0.56 -26.72 2.03
CA ILE A 139 -0.02 -28.07 2.09
C ILE A 139 -0.25 -28.65 0.69
N GLY A 140 -0.31 -29.97 0.56
CA GLY A 140 -0.61 -30.70 -0.66
C GLY A 140 0.61 -31.32 -1.34
N GLY A 141 1.82 -30.87 -0.97
CA GLY A 141 3.05 -31.44 -1.52
C GLY A 141 3.24 -32.90 -1.15
N ASN A 142 2.95 -33.28 0.08
CA ASN A 142 3.03 -34.67 0.54
C ASN A 142 1.92 -35.55 -0.04
N ASP A 143 0.76 -35.00 -0.36
CA ASP A 143 -0.33 -35.73 -1.05
C ASP A 143 0.13 -36.16 -2.45
N ALA A 144 0.70 -35.24 -3.23
CA ALA A 144 1.22 -35.51 -4.57
C ALA A 144 2.36 -36.53 -4.52
N ARG A 145 3.29 -36.36 -3.56
CA ARG A 145 4.42 -37.26 -3.35
C ARG A 145 3.96 -38.65 -2.96
N ASN A 146 3.05 -38.76 -1.98
CA ASN A 146 2.51 -40.06 -1.53
C ASN A 146 1.77 -40.76 -2.66
N TYR A 147 0.92 -40.05 -3.41
CA TYR A 147 0.19 -40.62 -4.54
C TYR A 147 1.15 -41.26 -5.56
N GLN A 148 2.21 -40.55 -5.94
CA GLN A 148 3.21 -41.06 -6.88
C GLN A 148 3.99 -42.28 -6.30
N LEU A 149 4.42 -42.23 -5.02
CA LEU A 149 5.20 -43.28 -4.40
C LEU A 149 4.42 -44.59 -4.15
N THR A 150 3.10 -44.48 -4.01
CA THR A 150 2.19 -45.63 -3.79
C THR A 150 1.63 -46.23 -5.10
N GLY A 151 2.23 -45.88 -6.24
CA GLY A 151 1.87 -46.45 -7.55
C GLY A 151 0.75 -45.73 -8.26
N GLY A 152 0.47 -44.48 -7.88
CA GLY A 152 -0.48 -43.62 -8.56
C GLY A 152 -0.12 -43.42 -10.05
N THR A 153 -1.14 -43.27 -10.89
CA THR A 153 -0.97 -43.10 -12.34
C THR A 153 -1.21 -41.67 -12.77
N LEU A 154 -0.64 -41.26 -13.91
CA LEU A 154 -0.87 -39.94 -14.48
C LEU A 154 -2.37 -39.67 -14.72
N ALA A 155 -3.11 -40.65 -15.24
CA ALA A 155 -4.53 -40.53 -15.50
C ALA A 155 -5.39 -40.39 -14.23
N GLY A 156 -4.97 -40.99 -13.12
CA GLY A 156 -5.66 -40.92 -11.84
C GLY A 156 -5.30 -39.71 -10.99
N ALA A 157 -4.20 -39.02 -11.31
CA ALA A 157 -3.68 -37.90 -10.50
C ALA A 157 -4.70 -36.76 -10.30
N PRO A 158 -5.48 -36.32 -11.32
CA PRO A 158 -6.49 -35.26 -11.10
C PRO A 158 -7.61 -35.67 -10.14
N ALA A 159 -8.07 -36.89 -10.18
CA ALA A 159 -9.11 -37.36 -9.27
C ALA A 159 -8.61 -37.41 -7.82
N ALA A 160 -7.40 -37.94 -7.58
CA ALA A 160 -6.77 -37.98 -6.28
C ALA A 160 -6.49 -36.56 -5.75
N ALA A 161 -6.02 -35.66 -6.59
CA ALA A 161 -5.77 -34.25 -6.25
C ALA A 161 -7.05 -33.53 -5.79
N ASN A 162 -8.18 -33.73 -6.48
CA ASN A 162 -9.45 -33.14 -6.09
C ASN A 162 -9.94 -33.68 -4.71
N VAL A 163 -9.70 -34.93 -4.40
CA VAL A 163 -10.00 -35.48 -3.06
C VAL A 163 -9.14 -34.78 -1.99
N ALA A 164 -7.84 -34.68 -2.20
CA ALA A 164 -6.94 -33.97 -1.28
C ALA A 164 -7.32 -32.49 -1.12
N ALA A 165 -7.61 -31.80 -2.23
CA ALA A 165 -8.07 -30.41 -2.21
C ALA A 165 -9.39 -30.25 -1.44
N GLY A 166 -10.29 -31.23 -1.49
CA GLY A 166 -11.52 -31.27 -0.69
C GLY A 166 -11.23 -31.28 0.82
N PHE A 167 -10.27 -32.08 1.28
CA PHE A 167 -9.83 -32.10 2.69
C PHE A 167 -9.19 -30.77 3.09
N ALA A 168 -8.27 -30.24 2.27
CA ALA A 168 -7.64 -28.95 2.52
C ALA A 168 -8.69 -27.82 2.60
N THR A 169 -9.65 -27.79 1.68
CA THR A 169 -10.79 -26.83 1.68
C THR A 169 -11.61 -26.97 2.97
N GLY A 170 -11.92 -28.19 3.41
CA GLY A 170 -12.66 -28.42 4.65
C GLY A 170 -11.94 -27.85 5.87
N ASN A 171 -10.64 -28.02 5.97
CA ASN A 171 -9.81 -27.50 7.04
C ASN A 171 -9.67 -25.95 6.96
N LEU A 172 -9.44 -25.40 5.78
CA LEU A 172 -9.40 -23.95 5.57
C LEU A 172 -10.75 -23.28 5.93
N ASN A 173 -11.89 -23.90 5.59
CA ASN A 173 -13.21 -23.39 5.98
C ASN A 173 -13.34 -23.29 7.51
N ARG A 174 -12.79 -24.23 8.25
CA ARG A 174 -12.80 -24.21 9.72
C ARG A 174 -11.93 -23.07 10.28
N LEU A 175 -10.78 -22.83 9.68
CA LEU A 175 -9.87 -21.73 10.08
C LEU A 175 -10.49 -20.36 9.73
N VAL A 176 -11.10 -20.21 8.57
CA VAL A 176 -11.83 -18.99 8.19
C VAL A 176 -13.02 -18.77 9.11
N ALA A 177 -13.77 -19.82 9.45
CA ALA A 177 -14.86 -19.73 10.42
C ALA A 177 -14.39 -19.36 11.84
N ALA A 178 -13.13 -19.67 12.19
CA ALA A 178 -12.50 -19.24 13.43
C ALA A 178 -11.97 -17.78 13.37
N GLY A 179 -12.20 -17.08 12.26
CA GLY A 179 -11.96 -15.65 12.11
C GLY A 179 -10.66 -15.26 11.39
N ALA A 180 -10.03 -16.17 10.62
CA ALA A 180 -8.81 -15.83 9.87
C ALA A 180 -9.04 -14.62 8.93
N PRO A 181 -8.39 -13.45 9.16
CA PRO A 181 -8.65 -12.24 8.40
C PRO A 181 -7.81 -12.14 7.12
N THR A 182 -6.59 -12.71 7.17
CA THR A 182 -5.62 -12.68 6.07
C THR A 182 -5.00 -14.05 5.90
N ILE A 183 -4.90 -14.52 4.66
CA ILE A 183 -4.31 -15.83 4.31
C ILE A 183 -3.11 -15.61 3.39
N SER A 184 -1.98 -16.25 3.71
CA SER A 184 -0.86 -16.47 2.80
C SER A 184 -0.80 -17.95 2.44
N PHE A 185 -1.04 -18.27 1.18
CA PHE A 185 -0.99 -19.64 0.68
C PHE A 185 0.21 -19.81 -0.24
N LEU A 186 1.09 -20.76 0.12
CA LEU A 186 2.26 -21.14 -0.67
C LEU A 186 1.89 -22.31 -1.59
N ALA A 187 1.82 -22.08 -2.89
CA ALA A 187 1.52 -23.09 -3.90
C ALA A 187 2.77 -23.52 -4.65
N GLY A 188 2.98 -24.80 -4.83
CA GLY A 188 4.15 -25.35 -5.54
C GLY A 188 3.80 -26.55 -6.42
N ASP A 189 4.72 -26.91 -7.31
CA ASP A 189 4.67 -28.12 -8.11
C ASP A 189 5.79 -29.07 -7.65
N THR A 190 5.42 -30.13 -6.94
CA THR A 190 6.37 -31.14 -6.46
C THR A 190 6.99 -32.00 -7.57
N GLY A 191 6.47 -31.92 -8.80
CA GLY A 191 7.11 -32.52 -9.97
C GLY A 191 8.42 -31.84 -10.40
N ARG A 192 8.69 -30.63 -9.87
CA ARG A 192 9.92 -29.87 -10.11
C ARG A 192 11.03 -30.13 -9.10
N LEU A 193 10.77 -30.93 -8.07
CA LEU A 193 11.74 -31.18 -7.01
C LEU A 193 12.93 -32.01 -7.49
N PRO A 194 14.16 -31.69 -7.04
CA PRO A 194 15.38 -32.39 -7.44
C PRO A 194 15.37 -33.90 -7.10
N GLU A 195 14.63 -34.36 -6.06
CA GLU A 195 14.55 -35.78 -5.69
C GLU A 195 14.06 -36.69 -6.80
N ILE A 196 13.33 -36.17 -7.77
CA ILE A 196 12.83 -36.93 -8.94
C ILE A 196 13.35 -36.38 -10.25
N ALA A 197 14.43 -35.58 -10.21
CA ALA A 197 15.05 -35.07 -11.42
C ALA A 197 15.46 -36.22 -12.35
N GLY A 198 15.11 -36.12 -13.65
CA GLY A 198 15.37 -37.16 -14.65
C GLY A 198 14.36 -38.32 -14.66
N ASN A 199 13.40 -38.37 -13.73
CA ASN A 199 12.31 -39.36 -13.73
C ASN A 199 11.02 -38.75 -14.33
N ALA A 200 10.95 -38.65 -15.66
CA ALA A 200 9.85 -37.99 -16.36
C ALA A 200 8.43 -38.56 -16.00
N PRO A 201 8.22 -39.88 -15.83
CA PRO A 201 6.94 -40.38 -15.36
C PRO A 201 6.55 -39.86 -13.96
N ALA A 202 7.46 -39.88 -12.98
CA ALA A 202 7.21 -39.37 -11.64
C ALA A 202 6.95 -37.87 -11.65
N GLN A 203 7.73 -37.10 -12.39
CA GLN A 203 7.53 -35.66 -12.59
C GLN A 203 6.14 -35.39 -13.17
N GLY A 204 5.72 -36.08 -14.23
CA GLY A 204 4.41 -35.90 -14.85
C GLY A 204 3.25 -36.19 -13.90
N ILE A 205 3.34 -37.26 -13.09
CA ILE A 205 2.32 -37.61 -12.09
C ILE A 205 2.19 -36.51 -11.04
N ARG A 206 3.32 -36.08 -10.44
CA ARG A 206 3.31 -35.05 -9.40
C ARG A 206 2.88 -33.69 -9.93
N SER A 207 3.31 -33.27 -11.12
CA SER A 207 2.90 -32.02 -11.75
C SER A 207 1.40 -32.01 -12.06
N SER A 208 0.86 -33.11 -12.58
CA SER A 208 -0.58 -33.24 -12.84
C SER A 208 -1.40 -33.13 -11.55
N PHE A 209 -0.93 -33.80 -10.47
CA PHE A 209 -1.54 -33.69 -9.16
C PHE A 209 -1.49 -32.26 -8.61
N SER A 210 -0.29 -31.66 -8.53
CA SER A 210 -0.06 -30.33 -7.98
C SER A 210 -0.86 -29.25 -8.73
N THR A 211 -0.88 -29.29 -10.06
CA THR A 211 -1.66 -28.35 -10.88
C THR A 211 -3.15 -28.45 -10.57
N THR A 212 -3.70 -29.67 -10.48
CA THR A 212 -5.13 -29.87 -10.19
C THR A 212 -5.46 -29.42 -8.77
N PHE A 213 -4.65 -29.79 -7.79
CA PHE A 213 -4.79 -29.41 -6.39
C PHE A 213 -4.80 -27.88 -6.22
N ASN A 214 -3.79 -27.21 -6.78
CA ASN A 214 -3.64 -25.76 -6.70
C ASN A 214 -4.80 -25.03 -7.39
N THR A 215 -5.26 -25.52 -8.55
CA THR A 215 -6.43 -24.95 -9.25
C THR A 215 -7.70 -25.05 -8.41
N ALA A 216 -7.94 -26.19 -7.78
CA ALA A 216 -9.09 -26.38 -6.91
C ALA A 216 -9.03 -25.45 -5.69
N LEU A 217 -7.86 -25.28 -5.07
CA LEU A 217 -7.68 -24.35 -3.97
C LEU A 217 -7.77 -22.89 -4.38
N GLN A 218 -7.32 -22.48 -5.57
CA GLN A 218 -7.55 -21.12 -6.06
C GLN A 218 -9.04 -20.79 -6.11
N SER A 219 -9.89 -21.73 -6.50
CA SER A 219 -11.36 -21.55 -6.47
C SER A 219 -11.88 -21.32 -5.06
N THR A 220 -11.41 -22.12 -4.07
CA THR A 220 -11.79 -21.95 -2.66
C THR A 220 -11.31 -20.59 -2.11
N LEU A 221 -10.06 -20.24 -2.36
CA LEU A 221 -9.44 -18.99 -1.93
C LEU A 221 -10.10 -17.75 -2.56
N SER A 222 -10.55 -17.87 -3.82
CA SER A 222 -11.36 -16.85 -4.49
C SER A 222 -12.68 -16.60 -3.77
N GLY A 223 -13.31 -17.65 -3.27
CA GLY A 223 -14.52 -17.55 -2.44
C GLY A 223 -14.27 -16.80 -1.14
N TYR A 224 -13.14 -17.01 -0.48
CA TYR A 224 -12.77 -16.27 0.74
C TYR A 224 -12.51 -14.79 0.44
N ALA A 225 -11.75 -14.50 -0.63
CA ALA A 225 -11.49 -13.11 -1.04
C ALA A 225 -12.78 -12.35 -1.36
N ALA A 226 -13.74 -12.99 -2.04
CA ALA A 226 -15.06 -12.42 -2.33
C ALA A 226 -15.90 -12.14 -1.06
N ASN A 227 -15.57 -12.79 0.07
CA ASN A 227 -16.21 -12.59 1.37
C ASN A 227 -15.37 -11.75 2.34
N GLY A 228 -14.37 -11.02 1.84
CA GLY A 228 -13.63 -10.02 2.61
C GLY A 228 -12.38 -10.53 3.35
N VAL A 229 -11.99 -11.80 3.17
CA VAL A 229 -10.68 -12.29 3.62
C VAL A 229 -9.63 -11.83 2.63
N ILE A 230 -8.53 -11.26 3.10
CA ILE A 230 -7.41 -10.91 2.21
C ILE A 230 -6.58 -12.16 1.93
N VAL A 231 -6.42 -12.51 0.66
CA VAL A 231 -5.71 -13.72 0.25
C VAL A 231 -4.50 -13.38 -0.62
N HIS A 232 -3.32 -13.75 -0.12
CA HIS A 232 -2.06 -13.72 -0.85
C HIS A 232 -1.73 -15.14 -1.32
N TYR A 233 -1.61 -15.30 -2.63
CA TYR A 233 -1.27 -16.58 -3.26
C TYR A 233 0.12 -16.50 -3.85
N LEU A 234 1.11 -17.14 -3.24
CA LEU A 234 2.47 -17.20 -3.77
C LEU A 234 2.65 -18.46 -4.62
N ASP A 235 2.82 -18.25 -5.91
CA ASP A 235 3.21 -19.31 -6.85
C ASP A 235 4.72 -19.56 -6.78
N LEU A 236 5.11 -20.56 -6.02
CA LEU A 236 6.51 -20.95 -5.84
C LEU A 236 7.20 -21.31 -7.17
N ASN A 237 6.45 -21.78 -8.18
CA ASN A 237 7.05 -22.10 -9.48
C ASN A 237 7.61 -20.84 -10.14
N ARG A 238 6.91 -19.71 -10.07
CA ARG A 238 7.41 -18.43 -10.60
C ARG A 238 8.62 -17.91 -9.83
N VAL A 239 8.63 -18.10 -8.52
CA VAL A 239 9.82 -17.79 -7.69
C VAL A 239 11.02 -18.64 -8.12
N LEU A 240 10.81 -19.94 -8.32
CA LEU A 240 11.85 -20.85 -8.80
C LEU A 240 12.35 -20.48 -10.21
N ASP A 241 11.46 -20.06 -11.10
CA ASP A 241 11.82 -19.61 -12.45
C ASP A 241 12.68 -18.34 -12.41
N ASN A 242 12.31 -17.36 -11.57
CA ASN A 242 13.09 -16.14 -11.37
C ASN A 242 14.49 -16.44 -10.80
N ILE A 243 14.56 -17.35 -9.82
CA ILE A 243 15.83 -17.80 -9.24
C ILE A 243 16.70 -18.50 -10.29
N ALA A 244 16.12 -19.42 -11.07
CA ALA A 244 16.83 -20.16 -12.11
C ALA A 244 17.37 -19.23 -13.21
N ALA A 245 16.63 -18.15 -13.54
CA ALA A 245 17.07 -17.14 -14.51
C ALA A 245 18.28 -16.32 -14.03
N SER A 246 18.39 -16.05 -12.74
CA SER A 246 19.47 -15.23 -12.17
C SER A 246 19.83 -15.62 -10.72
N PRO A 247 20.42 -16.79 -10.47
CA PRO A 247 20.73 -17.27 -9.12
C PRO A 247 21.56 -16.29 -8.29
N ALA A 248 22.57 -15.69 -8.90
CA ALA A 248 23.48 -14.76 -8.24
C ALA A 248 22.77 -13.51 -7.68
N SER A 249 21.70 -13.02 -8.32
CA SER A 249 20.90 -11.89 -7.84
C SER A 249 20.17 -12.21 -6.53
N PHE A 250 19.95 -13.49 -6.26
CA PHE A 250 19.39 -13.99 -5.00
C PHE A 250 20.46 -14.38 -3.97
N GLY A 251 21.75 -14.24 -4.29
CA GLY A 251 22.87 -14.65 -3.46
C GLY A 251 23.15 -16.15 -3.52
N LEU A 252 22.66 -16.84 -4.54
CA LEU A 252 22.80 -18.28 -4.71
C LEU A 252 23.89 -18.65 -5.73
N THR A 253 24.40 -19.88 -5.63
CA THR A 253 25.32 -20.45 -6.61
C THR A 253 24.55 -20.91 -7.87
N SER A 254 25.22 -21.01 -9.01
CA SER A 254 24.60 -21.50 -10.26
C SER A 254 24.15 -22.96 -10.18
N GLY A 255 24.71 -23.76 -9.26
CA GLY A 255 24.35 -25.16 -9.08
C GLY A 255 23.00 -25.40 -8.42
N LEU A 256 22.46 -24.42 -7.68
CA LEU A 256 21.18 -24.41 -6.98
C LEU A 256 20.89 -25.58 -6.04
N VAL A 257 21.37 -26.80 -6.32
CA VAL A 257 21.08 -28.03 -5.60
C VAL A 257 22.30 -28.49 -4.83
N CYS A 258 22.13 -28.69 -3.52
CA CYS A 258 23.14 -29.33 -2.67
C CYS A 258 23.50 -30.71 -3.20
N PRO A 259 24.79 -31.15 -3.14
CA PRO A 259 25.12 -32.54 -3.35
C PRO A 259 24.30 -33.45 -2.42
N ALA A 260 23.72 -34.53 -3.02
CA ALA A 260 22.82 -35.42 -2.30
C ALA A 260 23.53 -36.14 -1.16
N LEU A 261 22.76 -36.56 -0.15
CA LEU A 261 23.22 -37.44 0.92
C LEU A 261 23.83 -38.73 0.33
N PRO A 262 24.90 -39.28 0.91
CA PRO A 262 25.47 -38.95 2.23
C PRO A 262 26.62 -37.93 2.23
N ASN A 263 26.62 -36.93 1.38
CA ASN A 263 27.65 -35.89 1.35
C ASN A 263 27.53 -34.98 2.61
N PRO A 264 28.42 -35.06 3.61
CA PRO A 264 28.30 -34.29 4.84
C PRO A 264 28.57 -32.79 4.64
N THR A 265 29.24 -32.38 3.56
CA THR A 265 29.69 -31.00 3.36
C THR A 265 28.51 -30.07 3.26
N CYS A 266 27.49 -30.42 2.50
CA CYS A 266 26.31 -29.58 2.29
C CYS A 266 25.32 -29.64 3.46
N VAL A 267 25.32 -30.71 4.25
CA VAL A 267 24.55 -30.77 5.50
C VAL A 267 25.08 -29.76 6.52
N VAL A 268 26.41 -29.61 6.58
CA VAL A 268 27.08 -28.66 7.50
C VAL A 268 27.05 -27.22 6.96
N ASN A 269 27.17 -27.05 5.65
CA ASN A 269 27.18 -25.72 5.01
C ASN A 269 26.39 -25.74 3.69
N SER A 270 25.11 -25.45 3.80
CA SER A 270 24.19 -25.35 2.67
C SER A 270 24.07 -23.92 2.12
N SER A 271 24.84 -22.96 2.65
CA SER A 271 24.79 -21.56 2.21
C SER A 271 25.08 -21.43 0.71
N GLY A 272 24.28 -20.59 0.05
CA GLY A 272 24.36 -20.34 -1.40
C GLY A 272 23.66 -21.39 -2.27
N PHE A 273 23.13 -22.47 -1.70
CA PHE A 273 22.27 -23.40 -2.45
C PHE A 273 20.78 -23.11 -2.22
N LEU A 274 19.96 -23.43 -3.21
CA LEU A 274 18.50 -23.30 -3.11
C LEU A 274 17.88 -24.54 -2.45
N PHE A 275 18.24 -25.75 -2.94
CA PHE A 275 17.74 -27.01 -2.43
C PHE A 275 18.74 -27.68 -1.49
N TYR A 276 18.22 -28.24 -0.40
CA TYR A 276 18.99 -28.90 0.63
C TYR A 276 19.48 -30.30 0.20
N ALA A 277 20.33 -30.91 1.01
CA ALA A 277 20.98 -32.20 0.71
C ALA A 277 20.02 -33.40 0.56
N ASP A 278 18.80 -33.30 1.07
CA ASP A 278 17.72 -34.28 0.86
C ASP A 278 17.02 -34.13 -0.51
N GLN A 279 17.34 -33.08 -1.25
CA GLN A 279 16.79 -32.78 -2.59
C GLN A 279 15.27 -32.61 -2.64
N LEU A 280 14.64 -32.47 -1.49
CA LEU A 280 13.20 -32.29 -1.30
C LEU A 280 12.88 -30.88 -0.76
N HIS A 281 13.66 -30.43 0.20
CA HIS A 281 13.43 -29.16 0.89
C HIS A 281 14.35 -28.05 0.38
N LEU A 282 13.94 -26.82 0.61
CA LEU A 282 14.81 -25.67 0.40
C LEU A 282 15.82 -25.57 1.57
N THR A 283 16.96 -24.96 1.30
CA THR A 283 17.91 -24.56 2.36
C THR A 283 17.33 -23.38 3.15
N SER A 284 18.02 -22.98 4.22
CA SER A 284 17.66 -21.74 4.94
C SER A 284 17.72 -20.51 4.04
N ASP A 285 18.69 -20.44 3.10
CA ASP A 285 18.79 -19.34 2.13
C ASP A 285 17.62 -19.37 1.12
N GLY A 286 17.24 -20.56 0.64
CA GLY A 286 16.08 -20.75 -0.21
C GLY A 286 14.77 -20.35 0.48
N PHE A 287 14.57 -20.77 1.71
CA PHE A 287 13.40 -20.37 2.50
C PHE A 287 13.42 -18.89 2.88
N ALA A 288 14.59 -18.29 3.07
CA ALA A 288 14.69 -16.84 3.28
C ALA A 288 14.24 -16.04 2.05
N ILE A 289 14.47 -16.55 0.84
CA ILE A 289 13.93 -15.96 -0.38
C ILE A 289 12.41 -16.05 -0.37
N VAL A 290 11.82 -17.21 -0.10
CA VAL A 290 10.35 -17.39 -0.01
C VAL A 290 9.75 -16.45 1.02
N GLY A 291 10.34 -16.34 2.22
CA GLY A 291 9.88 -15.41 3.26
C GLY A 291 9.88 -13.95 2.81
N ARG A 292 10.89 -13.52 2.02
CA ARG A 292 10.92 -12.16 1.42
C ARG A 292 9.82 -11.96 0.38
N TYR A 293 9.50 -12.98 -0.44
CA TYR A 293 8.39 -12.91 -1.39
C TYR A 293 7.04 -12.78 -0.70
N VAL A 294 6.81 -13.55 0.37
CA VAL A 294 5.59 -13.43 1.18
C VAL A 294 5.48 -12.03 1.79
N ALA A 295 6.56 -11.52 2.40
CA ALA A 295 6.58 -10.16 2.96
C ALA A 295 6.26 -9.10 1.90
N ALA A 296 6.85 -9.20 0.70
CA ALA A 296 6.58 -8.30 -0.40
C ALA A 296 5.12 -8.35 -0.89
N GLN A 297 4.48 -9.53 -0.86
CA GLN A 297 3.04 -9.65 -1.16
C GLN A 297 2.17 -8.98 -0.09
N LEU A 298 2.53 -9.10 1.19
CA LEU A 298 1.82 -8.45 2.30
C LEU A 298 1.94 -6.92 2.24
N ASP A 299 3.09 -6.40 1.83
CA ASP A 299 3.34 -4.96 1.70
C ASP A 299 2.62 -4.32 0.50
N ALA A 300 2.38 -5.09 -0.55
CA ALA A 300 1.89 -4.58 -1.82
C ALA A 300 0.58 -3.76 -1.72
N PRO A 301 -0.52 -4.24 -1.10
CA PRO A 301 -1.78 -3.51 -1.04
C PRO A 301 -1.66 -2.18 -0.27
N LEU A 302 -0.71 -2.08 0.66
CA LEU A 302 -0.49 -0.88 1.48
C LEU A 302 0.06 0.32 0.72
N THR A 303 0.48 0.12 -0.53
CA THR A 303 1.04 1.16 -1.40
C THR A 303 0.04 1.68 -2.43
N LEU A 304 -1.08 0.98 -2.64
CA LEU A 304 -2.00 1.19 -3.76
C LEU A 304 -2.82 2.49 -3.68
N GLN A 305 -2.88 3.14 -2.51
CA GLN A 305 -3.61 4.41 -2.38
C GLN A 305 -2.85 5.64 -2.91
N ALA A 306 -1.52 5.57 -3.04
CA ALA A 306 -0.68 6.73 -3.34
C ALA A 306 -1.06 7.49 -4.63
N PRO A 307 -1.38 6.84 -5.77
CA PRO A 307 -1.81 7.55 -6.96
C PRO A 307 -3.07 8.39 -6.75
N SER A 308 -4.05 7.85 -6.04
CA SER A 308 -5.31 8.54 -5.75
C SER A 308 -5.13 9.69 -4.76
N GLU A 309 -4.26 9.55 -3.75
CA GLU A 309 -3.90 10.64 -2.84
C GLU A 309 -3.18 11.77 -3.57
N ALA A 310 -2.25 11.44 -4.47
CA ALA A 310 -1.55 12.42 -5.29
C ALA A 310 -2.52 13.26 -6.14
N ALA A 311 -3.45 12.61 -6.86
CA ALA A 311 -4.47 13.29 -7.66
C ALA A 311 -5.43 14.13 -6.79
N MET A 312 -5.85 13.62 -5.62
CA MET A 312 -6.71 14.35 -4.68
C MET A 312 -6.03 15.63 -4.18
N ASN A 313 -4.77 15.52 -3.79
CA ASN A 313 -4.03 16.63 -3.20
C ASN A 313 -3.75 17.73 -4.24
N VAL A 314 -3.35 17.39 -5.47
CA VAL A 314 -3.13 18.41 -6.53
C VAL A 314 -4.43 19.08 -6.96
N GLY A 315 -5.54 18.34 -7.06
CA GLY A 315 -6.84 18.92 -7.34
C GLY A 315 -7.25 19.95 -6.27
N GLN A 316 -7.12 19.58 -4.98
CA GLN A 316 -7.41 20.49 -3.87
C GLN A 316 -6.46 21.70 -3.84
N GLN A 317 -5.18 21.52 -4.19
CA GLN A 317 -4.23 22.62 -4.29
C GLN A 317 -4.62 23.58 -5.41
N PHE A 318 -4.99 23.07 -6.59
CA PHE A 318 -5.46 23.91 -7.69
C PHE A 318 -6.71 24.71 -7.31
N GLY A 319 -7.70 24.10 -6.64
CA GLY A 319 -8.88 24.79 -6.13
C GLY A 319 -8.51 25.96 -5.19
N ARG A 320 -7.54 25.75 -4.28
CA ARG A 320 -7.01 26.83 -3.43
C ARG A 320 -6.33 27.92 -4.24
N THR A 321 -5.55 27.57 -5.25
CA THR A 321 -4.89 28.54 -6.14
C THR A 321 -5.90 29.37 -6.90
N LEU A 322 -7.02 28.79 -7.35
CA LEU A 322 -8.08 29.54 -8.04
C LEU A 322 -8.75 30.59 -7.14
N THR A 323 -8.87 30.33 -5.83
CA THR A 323 -9.64 31.18 -4.91
C THR A 323 -8.79 32.06 -4.00
N SER A 324 -7.54 31.71 -3.71
CA SER A 324 -6.69 32.46 -2.78
C SER A 324 -6.37 33.90 -3.21
N ARG A 325 -6.39 34.15 -4.52
CA ARG A 325 -6.03 35.43 -5.12
C ARG A 325 -7.18 36.40 -5.27
N LEU A 326 -8.41 35.94 -4.97
CA LEU A 326 -9.58 36.79 -5.09
C LEU A 326 -9.73 37.64 -3.83
N ASP A 327 -9.29 38.87 -3.88
CA ASP A 327 -9.54 39.86 -2.82
C ASP A 327 -10.96 40.42 -2.96
N LEU A 328 -11.93 39.55 -2.71
CA LEU A 328 -13.34 39.86 -2.69
C LEU A 328 -13.78 40.16 -1.26
N GLY A 329 -14.72 41.03 -1.10
CA GLY A 329 -15.23 41.43 0.21
C GLY A 329 -14.75 42.80 0.63
N ALA A 330 -15.72 43.68 0.83
CA ALA A 330 -15.57 45.10 1.07
C ALA A 330 -14.59 45.74 0.08
N PRO A 331 -14.92 45.81 -1.21
CA PRO A 331 -14.15 46.68 -2.07
C PRO A 331 -14.26 48.08 -1.46
N ARG A 332 -13.12 48.75 -1.27
CA ARG A 332 -13.17 50.22 -1.20
C ARG A 332 -13.75 50.68 -2.55
N ASP A 333 -14.65 51.63 -2.50
CA ASP A 333 -15.27 52.17 -3.70
C ASP A 333 -14.21 52.43 -4.77
N GLY A 334 -14.30 51.74 -5.90
CA GLY A 334 -13.41 51.88 -7.05
C GLY A 334 -12.16 51.00 -7.15
N ASP A 335 -11.94 50.03 -6.25
CA ASP A 335 -10.68 49.28 -6.18
C ASP A 335 -10.70 47.85 -6.78
N GLN A 336 -11.80 47.38 -7.31
CA GLN A 336 -11.78 46.17 -8.15
C GLN A 336 -11.25 46.58 -9.55
N PRO A 337 -10.16 45.96 -10.03
CA PRO A 337 -9.70 46.28 -11.38
C PRO A 337 -10.78 45.89 -12.38
N GLU A 338 -11.25 46.88 -13.14
CA GLU A 338 -12.07 46.65 -14.32
C GLU A 338 -11.15 46.27 -15.47
N GLY A 339 -11.55 45.28 -16.28
CA GLY A 339 -10.81 44.87 -17.46
C GLY A 339 -10.13 43.53 -17.36
N LEU A 340 -9.29 43.25 -18.31
CA LEU A 340 -8.60 41.99 -18.48
C LEU A 340 -7.30 41.94 -17.63
N ALA A 341 -7.03 40.82 -17.01
CA ALA A 341 -5.75 40.55 -16.38
C ALA A 341 -5.26 39.14 -16.71
N ALA A 342 -3.95 39.00 -16.84
CA ALA A 342 -3.28 37.71 -16.96
C ALA A 342 -2.42 37.45 -15.72
N TYR A 343 -2.23 36.16 -15.36
CA TYR A 343 -1.41 35.80 -14.22
C TYR A 343 -0.68 34.49 -14.37
N ILE A 344 0.37 34.36 -13.59
CA ILE A 344 1.13 33.13 -13.38
C ILE A 344 1.34 32.91 -11.88
N VAL A 345 1.13 31.67 -11.40
CA VAL A 345 1.33 31.28 -10.00
C VAL A 345 2.14 30.00 -9.96
N GLY A 346 3.27 30.02 -9.25
CA GLY A 346 3.96 28.83 -8.82
C GLY A 346 3.39 28.38 -7.48
N ASP A 347 3.08 27.12 -7.33
CA ASP A 347 2.55 26.55 -6.10
C ASP A 347 3.26 25.27 -5.68
N SER A 348 3.19 24.96 -4.40
CA SER A 348 3.73 23.73 -3.83
C SER A 348 2.87 23.26 -2.68
N TYR A 349 2.88 21.94 -2.44
CA TYR A 349 2.37 21.38 -1.21
C TYR A 349 3.25 20.22 -0.74
N SER A 350 3.18 19.95 0.56
CA SER A 350 3.82 18.81 1.21
C SER A 350 2.90 18.27 2.30
N ARG A 351 2.81 16.97 2.38
CA ARG A 351 2.05 16.25 3.39
C ARG A 351 2.67 14.90 3.66
N THR A 352 2.95 14.60 4.94
CA THR A 352 3.25 13.23 5.39
C THR A 352 1.92 12.53 5.69
N ILE A 353 1.68 11.38 5.11
CA ILE A 353 0.56 10.50 5.43
C ILE A 353 1.06 9.46 6.43
N ASP A 354 0.49 9.50 7.65
CA ASP A 354 0.86 8.58 8.71
C ASP A 354 0.50 7.15 8.36
N GLY A 355 1.31 6.19 8.79
CA GLY A 355 1.02 4.76 8.66
C GLY A 355 -0.21 4.34 9.46
N SER A 356 -0.92 3.34 8.97
CA SER A 356 -2.06 2.71 9.62
C SER A 356 -2.12 1.23 9.26
N ARG A 357 -3.13 0.50 9.77
CA ARG A 357 -3.35 -0.90 9.34
C ARG A 357 -3.59 -1.06 7.83
N GLY A 358 -4.09 -0.02 7.16
CA GLY A 358 -4.43 -0.03 5.74
C GLY A 358 -3.41 0.68 4.84
N ASN A 359 -2.36 1.28 5.37
CA ASN A 359 -1.33 1.92 4.55
C ASN A 359 0.02 2.03 5.24
N GLN A 360 1.08 1.93 4.45
CA GLN A 360 2.41 2.35 4.89
C GLN A 360 2.50 3.88 4.92
N PRO A 361 3.35 4.45 5.80
CA PRO A 361 3.59 5.89 5.82
C PRO A 361 4.30 6.33 4.55
N PHE A 362 3.90 7.49 4.02
CA PHE A 362 4.56 8.08 2.87
C PHE A 362 4.44 9.60 2.84
N ASP A 363 5.44 10.24 2.26
CA ASP A 363 5.40 11.65 1.95
C ASP A 363 4.78 11.89 0.58
N SER A 364 3.89 12.89 0.49
CA SER A 364 3.24 13.31 -0.73
C SER A 364 3.52 14.80 -0.96
N ASP A 365 4.33 15.10 -1.96
CA ASP A 365 4.80 16.45 -2.30
C ASP A 365 4.43 16.81 -3.73
N SER A 366 4.22 18.09 -4.00
CA SER A 366 4.02 18.58 -5.36
C SER A 366 4.59 19.97 -5.56
N VAL A 367 5.00 20.23 -6.80
CA VAL A 367 5.22 21.58 -7.32
C VAL A 367 4.41 21.73 -8.59
N GLY A 368 3.82 22.94 -8.77
CA GLY A 368 2.98 23.24 -9.91
C GLY A 368 3.11 24.66 -10.40
N VAL A 369 2.59 24.89 -11.59
CA VAL A 369 2.47 26.21 -12.20
C VAL A 369 1.06 26.36 -12.76
N THR A 370 0.39 27.45 -12.36
CA THR A 370 -0.93 27.85 -12.85
C THR A 370 -0.78 29.11 -13.68
N VAL A 371 -1.37 29.13 -14.87
CA VAL A 371 -1.54 30.33 -15.70
C VAL A 371 -3.00 30.59 -15.92
N GLY A 372 -3.41 31.86 -15.97
CA GLY A 372 -4.82 32.16 -16.17
C GLY A 372 -5.09 33.58 -16.68
N LEU A 373 -6.33 33.74 -17.10
CA LEU A 373 -6.91 35.00 -17.52
C LEU A 373 -8.16 35.29 -16.68
N GLU A 374 -8.34 36.54 -16.30
CA GLU A 374 -9.53 36.96 -15.56
C GLU A 374 -10.03 38.30 -16.06
N TYR A 375 -11.32 38.53 -15.94
CA TYR A 375 -11.99 39.79 -16.27
C TYR A 375 -12.70 40.31 -15.03
N GLY A 376 -12.28 41.51 -14.60
CA GLY A 376 -12.90 42.24 -13.50
C GLY A 376 -13.99 43.20 -14.02
N PHE A 377 -15.11 43.27 -13.29
CA PHE A 377 -16.25 44.13 -13.65
C PHE A 377 -16.77 44.97 -12.46
N GLY A 378 -15.85 45.46 -11.64
CA GLY A 378 -16.13 46.32 -10.48
C GLY A 378 -16.60 45.58 -9.24
N SER A 379 -17.76 44.92 -9.27
CA SER A 379 -18.26 44.14 -8.12
C SER A 379 -17.80 42.68 -8.11
N GLY A 380 -17.12 42.23 -9.16
CA GLY A 380 -16.72 40.82 -9.23
C GLY A 380 -15.66 40.53 -10.28
N VAL A 381 -15.32 39.28 -10.37
CA VAL A 381 -14.32 38.73 -11.30
C VAL A 381 -14.76 37.38 -11.81
N ILE A 382 -14.50 37.08 -13.06
CA ILE A 382 -14.58 35.74 -13.64
C ILE A 382 -13.23 35.39 -14.25
N GLY A 383 -12.84 34.11 -14.21
CA GLY A 383 -11.55 33.71 -14.76
C GLY A 383 -11.51 32.26 -15.19
N VAL A 384 -10.50 32.00 -16.01
CA VAL A 384 -10.14 30.66 -16.46
C VAL A 384 -8.65 30.40 -16.16
N ALA A 385 -8.30 29.17 -15.85
CA ALA A 385 -6.91 28.82 -15.56
C ALA A 385 -6.56 27.42 -16.03
N GLY A 386 -5.29 27.24 -16.39
CA GLY A 386 -4.66 25.95 -16.59
C GLY A 386 -3.54 25.75 -15.59
N ASN A 387 -3.41 24.54 -15.07
CA ASN A 387 -2.33 24.15 -14.15
C ASN A 387 -1.60 22.93 -14.67
N TYR A 388 -0.30 22.86 -14.42
CA TYR A 388 0.53 21.69 -14.60
C TYR A 388 1.30 21.42 -13.31
N SER A 389 1.18 20.21 -12.76
CA SER A 389 1.78 19.83 -11.50
C SER A 389 2.51 18.48 -11.60
N LYS A 390 3.53 18.30 -10.75
CA LYS A 390 4.34 17.09 -10.66
C LYS A 390 4.33 16.54 -9.22
N PRO A 391 3.25 15.86 -8.81
CA PRO A 391 3.21 15.24 -7.50
C PRO A 391 4.12 14.00 -7.45
N LYS A 392 4.67 13.75 -6.24
CA LYS A 392 5.43 12.56 -5.89
C LYS A 392 4.90 12.00 -4.60
N SER A 393 4.90 10.68 -4.47
CA SER A 393 4.68 9.99 -3.21
C SER A 393 5.82 9.01 -2.97
N ASN A 394 6.56 9.20 -1.86
CA ASN A 394 7.70 8.39 -1.49
C ASN A 394 7.39 7.67 -0.18
N PHE A 395 7.46 6.35 -0.18
CA PHE A 395 7.22 5.54 1.02
C PHE A 395 8.48 5.48 1.88
N ASP A 396 8.35 5.73 3.19
CA ASP A 396 9.47 5.76 4.14
C ASP A 396 10.23 4.44 4.20
N THR A 397 9.53 3.32 3.99
CA THR A 397 10.12 1.98 3.92
C THR A 397 10.80 1.70 2.59
N GLY A 398 10.62 2.58 1.59
CA GLY A 398 11.01 2.36 0.20
C GLY A 398 10.21 1.23 -0.48
N ALA A 399 9.00 0.93 0.00
CA ALA A 399 8.15 -0.10 -0.59
C ALA A 399 7.64 0.29 -1.98
N ALA A 400 7.46 1.58 -2.23
CA ALA A 400 7.11 2.11 -3.54
C ALA A 400 7.51 3.58 -3.69
N ASP A 401 7.64 4.00 -4.93
CA ASP A 401 7.74 5.40 -5.37
C ASP A 401 6.67 5.64 -6.44
N VAL A 402 5.91 6.73 -6.30
CA VAL A 402 4.93 7.15 -7.30
C VAL A 402 5.26 8.56 -7.77
N LYS A 403 5.53 8.70 -9.06
CA LYS A 403 5.72 10.00 -9.73
C LYS A 403 4.54 10.25 -10.62
N SER A 404 3.91 11.42 -10.48
CA SER A 404 2.74 11.72 -11.27
C SER A 404 2.90 13.03 -12.04
N ARG A 405 2.08 13.18 -13.07
CA ARG A 405 1.92 14.39 -13.85
C ARG A 405 0.44 14.69 -13.92
N SER A 406 0.05 15.92 -13.57
CA SER A 406 -1.33 16.36 -13.59
C SER A 406 -1.45 17.62 -14.44
N THR A 407 -2.39 17.62 -15.39
CA THR A 407 -2.79 18.79 -16.17
C THR A 407 -4.22 19.12 -15.84
N GLN A 408 -4.49 20.36 -15.44
CA GLN A 408 -5.80 20.76 -14.95
C GLN A 408 -6.30 22.02 -15.67
N LEU A 409 -7.61 22.09 -15.87
CA LEU A 409 -8.31 23.29 -16.34
C LEU A 409 -9.39 23.67 -15.33
N GLY A 410 -9.57 24.96 -15.09
CA GLY A 410 -10.56 25.45 -14.14
C GLY A 410 -11.16 26.78 -14.55
N VAL A 411 -12.38 26.97 -14.10
CA VAL A 411 -13.09 28.26 -14.17
C VAL A 411 -13.44 28.68 -12.76
N TYR A 412 -13.46 29.98 -12.53
CA TYR A 412 -13.82 30.55 -11.24
C TYR A 412 -14.52 31.89 -11.38
N ALA A 413 -15.29 32.20 -10.37
CA ALA A 413 -15.95 33.49 -10.28
C ALA A 413 -16.02 33.95 -8.84
N GLY A 414 -16.06 35.22 -8.62
CA GLY A 414 -16.27 35.81 -7.32
C GLY A 414 -17.02 37.14 -7.44
N PHE A 415 -17.78 37.47 -6.40
CA PHE A 415 -18.62 38.65 -6.33
C PHE A 415 -18.61 39.21 -4.92
N GLY A 416 -18.57 40.52 -4.78
CA GLY A 416 -18.61 41.22 -3.50
C GLY A 416 -19.48 42.46 -3.53
N VAL A 417 -20.28 42.66 -2.47
CA VAL A 417 -21.10 43.85 -2.27
C VAL A 417 -21.03 44.27 -0.80
N GLY A 418 -20.59 45.49 -0.56
CA GLY A 418 -20.31 45.95 0.78
C GLY A 418 -19.31 45.05 1.47
N GLY A 419 -19.63 44.57 2.67
CA GLY A 419 -18.80 43.58 3.40
C GLY A 419 -18.99 42.12 2.97
N ALA A 420 -20.05 41.80 2.23
CA ALA A 420 -20.38 40.44 1.83
C ALA A 420 -19.62 40.02 0.55
N PHE A 421 -19.19 38.76 0.51
CA PHE A 421 -18.63 38.20 -0.72
C PHE A 421 -19.00 36.72 -0.87
N ALA A 422 -19.01 36.28 -2.11
CA ALA A 422 -19.09 34.86 -2.48
C ALA A 422 -18.15 34.57 -3.64
N GLN A 423 -17.54 33.42 -3.64
CA GLN A 423 -16.66 32.93 -4.72
C GLN A 423 -16.83 31.45 -4.91
N GLY A 424 -16.59 30.97 -6.12
CA GLY A 424 -16.66 29.56 -6.43
C GLY A 424 -15.76 29.19 -7.59
N TYR A 425 -15.49 27.89 -7.70
CA TYR A 425 -14.69 27.33 -8.77
C TYR A 425 -15.19 25.96 -9.20
N LEU A 426 -14.86 25.61 -10.43
CA LEU A 426 -15.04 24.28 -11.00
C LEU A 426 -13.79 23.92 -11.81
N GLY A 427 -13.29 22.71 -11.67
CA GLY A 427 -12.12 22.27 -12.40
C GLY A 427 -12.18 20.79 -12.77
N TYR A 428 -11.35 20.43 -13.74
CA TYR A 428 -11.13 19.08 -14.21
C TYR A 428 -9.64 18.86 -14.49
N GLY A 429 -9.14 17.69 -14.12
CA GLY A 429 -7.75 17.32 -14.34
C GLY A 429 -7.60 15.92 -14.92
N TRP A 430 -6.52 15.78 -15.70
CA TRP A 430 -6.02 14.52 -16.24
C TRP A 430 -4.71 14.21 -15.52
N ASP A 431 -4.60 12.97 -15.05
CA ASP A 431 -3.47 12.49 -14.29
C ASP A 431 -2.81 11.32 -15.01
N ARG A 432 -1.49 11.22 -14.91
CA ARG A 432 -0.72 10.04 -15.27
C ARG A 432 0.22 9.73 -14.13
N HIS A 433 0.22 8.48 -13.70
CA HIS A 433 1.03 8.00 -12.58
C HIS A 433 2.09 7.04 -13.10
N ASP A 434 3.33 7.22 -12.72
CA ASP A 434 4.42 6.28 -12.94
C ASP A 434 4.73 5.65 -11.58
N ILE A 435 4.39 4.38 -11.40
CA ILE A 435 4.50 3.61 -10.16
C ILE A 435 5.72 2.70 -10.27
N ASP A 436 6.56 2.70 -9.25
CA ASP A 436 7.68 1.77 -9.06
C ASP A 436 7.52 1.16 -7.66
N ARG A 437 7.18 -0.13 -7.59
CA ARG A 437 7.00 -0.88 -6.35
C ARG A 437 8.14 -1.87 -6.17
N ARG A 438 8.74 -1.87 -4.96
CA ARG A 438 9.89 -2.72 -4.65
C ARG A 438 9.53 -4.20 -4.71
N GLY A 439 10.37 -4.99 -5.40
CA GLY A 439 10.35 -6.44 -5.38
C GLY A 439 11.48 -7.03 -4.53
N VAL A 440 11.69 -8.33 -4.67
CA VAL A 440 12.80 -9.04 -3.98
C VAL A 440 14.12 -8.82 -4.70
N VAL A 441 14.13 -8.87 -6.00
CA VAL A 441 15.27 -8.60 -6.89
C VAL A 441 14.87 -7.60 -7.98
N GLU A 442 13.79 -7.86 -8.69
CA GLU A 442 13.23 -7.00 -9.72
C GLU A 442 12.02 -6.25 -9.18
N ASN A 443 11.94 -4.94 -9.46
CA ASN A 443 10.80 -4.11 -9.08
C ASN A 443 9.62 -4.35 -10.02
N MET A 444 8.42 -4.05 -9.52
CA MET A 444 7.20 -3.98 -10.33
C MET A 444 6.96 -2.54 -10.75
N SER A 445 6.49 -2.34 -11.98
CA SER A 445 6.19 -1.02 -12.52
C SER A 445 4.83 -0.98 -13.22
N ALA A 446 4.19 0.20 -13.20
CA ALA A 446 2.97 0.46 -13.94
C ALA A 446 2.81 1.96 -14.23
N SER A 447 2.02 2.28 -15.26
CA SER A 447 1.77 3.69 -15.63
C SER A 447 0.27 3.94 -15.90
N PRO A 448 -0.61 3.84 -14.88
CA PRO A 448 -2.03 4.11 -15.07
C PRO A 448 -2.32 5.58 -15.32
N ASP A 449 -3.36 5.83 -16.12
CA ASP A 449 -3.97 7.14 -16.26
C ASP A 449 -5.07 7.35 -15.19
N GLY A 450 -5.44 8.61 -14.97
CA GLY A 450 -6.49 8.99 -14.05
C GLY A 450 -7.11 10.33 -14.41
N ASN A 451 -8.14 10.70 -13.69
CA ASN A 451 -8.75 12.00 -13.79
C ASN A 451 -9.39 12.42 -12.46
N HIS A 452 -9.61 13.73 -12.33
CA HIS A 452 -10.30 14.24 -11.17
C HIS A 452 -11.19 15.44 -11.51
N TRP A 453 -12.27 15.58 -10.74
CA TRP A 453 -13.15 16.75 -10.71
C TRP A 453 -12.96 17.46 -9.39
N LEU A 454 -13.02 18.79 -9.44
CA LEU A 454 -13.02 19.62 -8.25
C LEU A 454 -14.06 20.74 -8.39
N ALA A 455 -14.69 21.07 -7.29
CA ALA A 455 -15.60 22.20 -7.18
C ALA A 455 -15.56 22.76 -5.77
N GLY A 456 -15.73 24.05 -5.61
CA GLY A 456 -15.80 24.64 -4.29
C GLY A 456 -16.47 25.99 -4.29
N ALA A 457 -16.90 26.38 -3.11
CA ALA A 457 -17.49 27.69 -2.87
C ALA A 457 -17.05 28.21 -1.49
N LYS A 458 -16.82 29.51 -1.39
CA LYS A 458 -16.51 30.23 -0.17
C LYS A 458 -17.30 31.52 -0.11
N GLY A 459 -17.84 31.86 1.04
CA GLY A 459 -18.50 33.15 1.28
C GLY A 459 -18.14 33.70 2.65
N GLY A 460 -18.37 34.97 2.82
CA GLY A 460 -18.08 35.63 4.08
C GLY A 460 -18.64 37.03 4.15
N TYR A 461 -18.48 37.62 5.32
CA TYR A 461 -18.81 39.00 5.58
C TYR A 461 -17.67 39.69 6.34
N LEU A 462 -16.95 40.59 5.68
CA LEU A 462 -15.81 41.30 6.24
C LEU A 462 -16.19 42.71 6.63
N MET A 463 -16.19 43.01 7.92
CA MET A 463 -16.44 44.35 8.47
C MET A 463 -15.17 45.20 8.37
N GLY A 464 -15.28 46.39 7.80
CA GLY A 464 -14.18 47.34 7.66
C GLY A 464 -13.93 48.11 8.96
N VAL A 465 -12.66 48.14 9.43
CA VAL A 465 -12.20 48.96 10.53
C VAL A 465 -10.92 49.68 10.09
N GLY A 466 -11.06 50.89 9.59
CA GLY A 466 -9.95 51.65 8.99
C GLY A 466 -9.35 50.94 7.76
N ALA A 467 -8.04 50.65 7.78
CA ALA A 467 -7.37 49.96 6.70
C ALA A 467 -7.50 48.41 6.79
N VAL A 468 -8.25 47.90 7.76
CA VAL A 468 -8.37 46.48 8.02
C VAL A 468 -9.82 46.02 7.87
N ARG A 469 -10.04 44.84 7.35
CA ARG A 469 -11.33 44.15 7.25
C ARG A 469 -11.24 42.83 7.96
N VAL A 470 -12.20 42.49 8.77
CA VAL A 470 -12.22 41.21 9.53
C VAL A 470 -13.64 40.65 9.60
N GLY A 471 -13.78 39.36 9.53
CA GLY A 471 -15.10 38.77 9.67
C GLY A 471 -15.14 37.25 9.43
N PRO A 472 -16.35 36.69 9.59
CA PRO A 472 -16.58 35.27 9.43
C PRO A 472 -16.52 34.83 7.96
N VAL A 473 -16.03 33.62 7.76
CA VAL A 473 -16.00 32.94 6.45
C VAL A 473 -16.49 31.50 6.59
N VAL A 474 -17.13 31.01 5.56
CA VAL A 474 -17.57 29.61 5.44
C VAL A 474 -17.28 29.14 4.03
N GLY A 475 -16.91 27.87 3.90
CA GLY A 475 -16.61 27.28 2.60
C GLY A 475 -16.90 25.79 2.54
N VAL A 476 -16.97 25.31 1.31
CA VAL A 476 -17.11 23.90 0.98
C VAL A 476 -16.27 23.58 -0.24
N ASP A 477 -15.57 22.44 -0.20
CA ASP A 477 -14.76 21.93 -1.29
C ASP A 477 -15.14 20.48 -1.57
N TYR A 478 -15.36 20.16 -2.82
CA TYR A 478 -15.62 18.82 -3.33
C TYR A 478 -14.52 18.41 -4.29
N ALA A 479 -14.03 17.19 -4.14
CA ALA A 479 -13.15 16.58 -5.11
C ALA A 479 -13.55 15.12 -5.34
N ARG A 480 -13.43 14.67 -6.59
CA ARG A 480 -13.63 13.27 -6.99
C ARG A 480 -12.49 12.87 -7.87
N VAL A 481 -11.82 11.78 -7.49
CA VAL A 481 -10.66 11.23 -8.19
C VAL A 481 -11.01 9.85 -8.72
N ARG A 482 -10.48 9.52 -9.90
CA ARG A 482 -10.47 8.19 -10.47
C ARG A 482 -9.08 7.89 -10.97
N VAL A 483 -8.56 6.72 -10.59
CA VAL A 483 -7.38 6.09 -11.19
C VAL A 483 -7.86 4.86 -11.95
N ASP A 484 -7.45 4.70 -13.19
CA ASP A 484 -7.84 3.56 -14.01
C ASP A 484 -7.12 2.29 -13.54
N GLY A 485 -7.75 1.12 -13.78
CA GLY A 485 -7.15 -0.16 -13.44
C GLY A 485 -5.92 -0.45 -14.31
N TYR A 486 -4.99 -1.23 -13.76
CA TYR A 486 -3.73 -1.55 -14.43
C TYR A 486 -3.22 -2.95 -14.06
N THR A 487 -2.31 -3.45 -14.86
CA THR A 487 -1.49 -4.62 -14.54
C THR A 487 -0.04 -4.17 -14.42
N GLU A 488 0.65 -4.66 -13.40
CA GLU A 488 2.07 -4.39 -13.21
C GLU A 488 2.92 -5.27 -14.13
N ASP A 489 4.05 -4.71 -14.57
CA ASP A 489 5.16 -5.41 -15.22
C ASP A 489 6.30 -5.60 -14.22
N GLY A 490 7.13 -6.65 -14.38
CA GLY A 490 8.30 -6.95 -13.53
C GLY A 490 8.27 -8.38 -12.99
N ASP A 491 8.64 -8.56 -11.70
CA ASP A 491 8.70 -9.87 -11.05
C ASP A 491 7.35 -10.61 -11.11
N SER A 492 7.29 -11.65 -11.94
CA SER A 492 6.06 -12.39 -12.25
C SER A 492 5.41 -13.09 -11.04
N ALA A 493 6.15 -13.29 -9.94
CA ALA A 493 5.62 -13.84 -8.69
C ALA A 493 4.97 -12.77 -7.80
N LEU A 494 5.22 -11.47 -8.07
CA LEU A 494 4.77 -10.35 -7.27
C LEU A 494 3.86 -9.37 -8.00
N THR A 495 3.81 -9.40 -9.34
CA THR A 495 2.97 -8.49 -10.13
C THR A 495 1.49 -8.64 -9.81
N LEU A 496 0.79 -7.49 -9.81
CA LEU A 496 -0.63 -7.38 -9.51
C LEU A 496 -1.45 -6.95 -10.73
N ASN A 497 -2.68 -7.42 -10.80
CA ASN A 497 -3.78 -6.76 -11.48
C ASN A 497 -4.48 -5.88 -10.46
N VAL A 498 -4.55 -4.58 -10.69
CA VAL A 498 -5.18 -3.61 -9.79
C VAL A 498 -6.42 -3.03 -10.48
N GLY A 499 -7.55 -3.07 -9.80
CA GLY A 499 -8.79 -2.52 -10.30
C GLY A 499 -8.82 -1.00 -10.28
N SER A 500 -9.77 -0.39 -10.98
CA SER A 500 -9.93 1.06 -10.94
C SER A 500 -10.39 1.54 -9.57
N ALA A 501 -9.70 2.56 -9.02
CA ALA A 501 -10.05 3.19 -7.75
C ALA A 501 -10.83 4.50 -7.97
N ARG A 502 -11.81 4.79 -7.09
CA ARG A 502 -12.59 6.02 -7.12
C ARG A 502 -12.77 6.57 -5.71
N TYR A 503 -12.27 7.78 -5.49
CA TYR A 503 -12.38 8.46 -4.21
C TYR A 503 -13.09 9.78 -4.37
N ASN A 504 -13.85 10.18 -3.36
CA ASN A 504 -14.48 11.49 -3.25
C ASN A 504 -14.26 12.06 -1.86
N SER A 505 -14.21 13.37 -1.80
CA SER A 505 -14.05 14.16 -0.58
C SER A 505 -15.01 15.34 -0.67
N LEU A 506 -15.79 15.55 0.37
CA LEU A 506 -16.57 16.78 0.57
C LEU A 506 -16.12 17.38 1.91
N ARG A 507 -15.47 18.52 1.85
CA ARG A 507 -14.91 19.20 3.02
C ARG A 507 -15.62 20.51 3.26
N GLY A 508 -16.06 20.71 4.49
CA GLY A 508 -16.60 22.00 4.96
C GLY A 508 -15.58 22.73 5.82
N ASN A 509 -15.58 24.04 5.77
CA ASN A 509 -14.77 24.90 6.62
C ASN A 509 -15.57 26.09 7.14
N VAL A 510 -15.22 26.55 8.35
CA VAL A 510 -15.80 27.74 8.98
C VAL A 510 -14.73 28.40 9.84
N GLY A 511 -14.68 29.73 9.82
CA GLY A 511 -13.69 30.46 10.60
C GLY A 511 -13.75 31.96 10.40
N ALA A 512 -12.61 32.60 10.55
CA ALA A 512 -12.46 34.04 10.39
C ALA A 512 -11.30 34.38 9.47
N GLU A 513 -11.44 35.50 8.78
CA GLU A 513 -10.42 36.05 7.91
C GLU A 513 -10.22 37.53 8.22
N ILE A 514 -8.96 37.99 8.17
CA ILE A 514 -8.53 39.37 8.30
C ILE A 514 -7.74 39.76 7.06
N ARG A 515 -8.04 40.95 6.51
CA ARG A 515 -7.33 41.53 5.36
C ARG A 515 -6.96 42.98 5.67
N GLY A 516 -5.75 43.36 5.29
CA GLY A 516 -5.28 44.73 5.36
C GLY A 516 -5.22 45.37 3.95
N ASP A 517 -5.26 46.70 3.92
CA ASP A 517 -5.00 47.49 2.72
C ASP A 517 -4.22 48.74 3.13
N PHE A 518 -2.90 48.70 2.88
CA PHE A 518 -1.98 49.76 3.30
C PHE A 518 -1.27 50.34 2.08
N ALA A 519 -1.41 51.63 1.89
CA ALA A 519 -0.75 52.38 0.82
C ALA A 519 0.34 53.29 1.39
N GLY A 520 1.55 53.23 0.84
CA GLY A 520 2.67 54.11 1.23
C GLY A 520 3.84 53.98 0.27
N GLY A 521 4.51 55.12 -0.04
CA GLY A 521 5.70 55.13 -0.91
C GLY A 521 5.49 54.62 -2.33
N GLY A 522 4.27 54.70 -2.86
CA GLY A 522 3.92 54.20 -4.20
C GLY A 522 3.63 52.68 -4.25
N ILE A 523 3.72 51.98 -3.14
CA ILE A 523 3.39 50.55 -3.01
C ILE A 523 2.05 50.42 -2.29
N GLN A 524 1.17 49.56 -2.77
CA GLN A 524 -0.03 49.11 -2.06
C GLN A 524 0.17 47.70 -1.59
N LEU A 525 0.18 47.48 -0.28
CA LEU A 525 0.37 46.17 0.37
C LEU A 525 -0.95 45.70 0.96
N ARG A 526 -1.37 44.48 0.63
CA ARG A 526 -2.60 43.83 1.10
C ARG A 526 -2.27 42.51 1.81
N PRO A 527 -1.89 42.53 3.08
CA PRO A 527 -1.70 41.33 3.86
C PRO A 527 -3.06 40.67 4.21
N TYR A 528 -3.06 39.35 4.30
CA TYR A 528 -4.22 38.61 4.74
C TYR A 528 -3.82 37.45 5.67
N ALA A 529 -4.74 37.09 6.57
CA ALA A 529 -4.63 35.89 7.38
C ALA A 529 -6.03 35.28 7.56
N ALA A 530 -6.10 33.95 7.62
CA ALA A 530 -7.31 33.21 7.91
C ALA A 530 -7.02 32.08 8.89
N LEU A 531 -7.99 31.84 9.78
CA LEU A 531 -7.99 30.66 10.64
C LEU A 531 -9.38 30.01 10.53
N VAL A 532 -9.39 28.76 10.06
CA VAL A 532 -10.63 28.01 9.86
C VAL A 532 -10.55 26.63 10.51
N ALA A 533 -11.67 26.17 11.02
CA ALA A 533 -11.90 24.78 11.36
C ALA A 533 -12.42 24.05 10.12
N GLU A 534 -11.76 22.96 9.76
CA GLU A 534 -12.11 22.11 8.62
C GLU A 534 -12.61 20.74 9.09
N LYS A 535 -13.53 20.16 8.35
CA LYS A 535 -14.05 18.82 8.59
C LYS A 535 -14.40 18.13 7.27
N GLU A 536 -14.04 16.86 7.17
CA GLU A 536 -14.59 16.01 6.10
C GLU A 536 -16.05 15.68 6.42
N LEU A 537 -16.96 16.08 5.55
CA LEU A 537 -18.41 15.94 5.71
C LEU A 537 -18.89 14.62 5.10
N SER A 538 -18.37 14.25 3.93
CA SER A 538 -18.58 12.97 3.31
C SER A 538 -17.32 12.53 2.56
N GLY A 539 -17.04 11.25 2.63
CA GLY A 539 -16.03 10.54 1.88
C GLY A 539 -16.48 9.09 1.89
N GLY A 540 -16.60 8.48 0.71
CA GLY A 540 -16.90 7.05 0.58
C GLY A 540 -15.82 6.19 1.19
N GLY A 541 -16.06 4.89 1.33
CA GLY A 541 -15.01 3.91 1.56
C GLY A 541 -13.92 4.09 0.52
N ARG A 542 -12.68 3.90 0.95
CA ARG A 542 -11.52 3.93 0.09
C ARG A 542 -11.06 2.50 -0.07
N ASP A 543 -11.57 1.84 -1.08
CA ASP A 543 -11.22 0.47 -1.40
C ASP A 543 -10.56 0.38 -2.77
N VAL A 544 -9.75 -0.63 -2.95
CA VAL A 544 -9.15 -1.02 -4.22
C VAL A 544 -9.20 -2.53 -4.34
N SER A 545 -9.58 -3.02 -5.50
CA SER A 545 -9.48 -4.45 -5.79
C SER A 545 -8.11 -4.79 -6.38
N PHE A 546 -7.57 -5.93 -5.97
CA PHE A 546 -6.33 -6.45 -6.55
C PHE A 546 -6.31 -7.98 -6.57
N SER A 547 -5.52 -8.54 -7.49
CA SER A 547 -5.17 -9.96 -7.52
C SER A 547 -3.71 -10.13 -7.97
N GLN A 548 -3.05 -11.21 -7.54
CA GLN A 548 -1.77 -11.58 -8.14
C GLN A 548 -2.01 -12.02 -9.60
N THR A 549 -1.10 -11.67 -10.51
CA THR A 549 -1.18 -12.11 -11.91
C THR A 549 -1.07 -13.63 -12.06
N SER A 550 -0.47 -14.31 -11.06
CA SER A 550 -0.39 -15.77 -10.97
C SER A 550 -1.71 -16.43 -10.54
N ALA A 551 -2.62 -15.67 -9.92
CA ALA A 551 -3.91 -16.16 -9.43
C ALA A 551 -5.01 -15.10 -9.66
N PRO A 552 -5.34 -14.76 -10.92
CA PRO A 552 -6.19 -13.62 -11.26
C PRO A 552 -7.65 -13.77 -10.80
N THR A 553 -8.07 -14.98 -10.46
CA THR A 553 -9.41 -15.28 -9.94
C THR A 553 -9.56 -14.93 -8.45
N ILE A 554 -8.47 -14.81 -7.71
CA ILE A 554 -8.46 -14.41 -6.30
C ILE A 554 -8.46 -12.87 -6.25
N VAL A 555 -9.63 -12.27 -6.38
CA VAL A 555 -9.79 -10.82 -6.37
C VAL A 555 -10.10 -10.35 -4.95
N ASN A 556 -9.12 -9.71 -4.34
CA ASN A 556 -9.24 -9.08 -3.03
C ASN A 556 -9.90 -7.71 -3.13
N SER A 557 -10.67 -7.32 -2.10
CA SER A 557 -11.06 -5.94 -1.86
C SER A 557 -10.30 -5.44 -0.63
N PHE A 558 -9.46 -4.44 -0.82
CA PHE A 558 -8.61 -3.89 0.24
C PHE A 558 -9.12 -2.51 0.65
N ASP A 559 -9.53 -2.39 1.91
CA ASP A 559 -10.04 -1.14 2.46
C ASP A 559 -8.90 -0.34 3.09
N PHE A 560 -8.67 0.87 2.55
CA PHE A 560 -7.81 1.85 3.21
C PHE A 560 -8.53 2.50 4.38
N GLU A 561 -7.77 2.97 5.35
CA GLU A 561 -8.36 3.70 6.46
C GLU A 561 -9.18 4.89 5.93
N SER A 562 -10.44 4.95 6.33
CA SER A 562 -11.36 6.02 5.93
C SER A 562 -10.83 7.37 6.41
N VAL A 563 -11.02 8.42 5.60
CA VAL A 563 -10.63 9.78 5.96
C VAL A 563 -11.26 10.18 7.30
N SER A 564 -10.44 10.64 8.20
CA SER A 564 -10.91 11.07 9.51
C SER A 564 -11.91 12.22 9.39
N ARG A 565 -13.09 12.05 9.99
CA ARG A 565 -14.13 13.08 10.12
C ARG A 565 -13.95 13.99 11.33
N LYS A 566 -12.78 13.93 11.99
CA LYS A 566 -12.47 14.84 13.10
C LYS A 566 -12.21 16.25 12.56
N VAL A 567 -12.61 17.23 13.33
CA VAL A 567 -12.31 18.64 13.05
C VAL A 567 -10.83 18.90 13.27
N TYR A 568 -10.22 19.65 12.36
CA TYR A 568 -8.84 20.13 12.47
C TYR A 568 -8.76 21.61 12.07
N GLY A 569 -7.67 22.27 12.43
CA GLY A 569 -7.44 23.67 12.08
C GLY A 569 -6.65 23.84 10.80
N ARG A 570 -6.95 24.92 10.02
CA ARG A 570 -6.07 25.44 8.96
C ARG A 570 -5.80 26.90 9.21
N GLY A 571 -4.51 27.25 9.27
CA GLY A 571 -4.01 28.62 9.24
C GLY A 571 -3.50 28.98 7.86
N THR A 572 -3.82 30.18 7.41
CA THR A 572 -3.30 30.75 6.14
C THR A 572 -2.80 32.16 6.40
N ILE A 573 -1.63 32.51 5.89
CA ILE A 573 -1.09 33.87 5.89
C ILE A 573 -0.52 34.19 4.52
N GLY A 574 -0.64 35.45 4.11
CA GLY A 574 -0.07 35.90 2.84
C GLY A 574 -0.18 37.39 2.64
N ALA A 575 0.30 37.87 1.52
CA ALA A 575 0.18 39.27 1.12
C ALA A 575 0.21 39.39 -0.39
N SER A 576 -0.60 40.34 -0.92
CA SER A 576 -0.40 40.83 -2.26
C SER A 576 0.14 42.27 -2.24
N ALA A 577 0.99 42.60 -3.19
CA ALA A 577 1.57 43.93 -3.32
C ALA A 577 1.44 44.41 -4.75
N ARG A 578 0.91 45.62 -4.94
CA ARG A 578 1.00 46.32 -6.22
C ARG A 578 2.34 47.05 -6.28
N ILE A 579 3.26 46.55 -7.13
CA ILE A 579 4.64 47.05 -7.25
C ILE A 579 4.78 48.10 -8.35
N PHE A 580 3.98 48.02 -9.41
CA PHE A 580 3.87 48.99 -10.50
C PHE A 580 2.39 49.15 -10.92
N SER A 581 2.11 50.17 -11.74
CA SER A 581 0.78 50.27 -12.34
C SER A 581 0.42 49.00 -13.08
N GLY A 582 -0.67 48.34 -12.68
CA GLY A 582 -1.16 47.11 -13.30
C GLY A 582 -0.40 45.83 -12.93
N ILE A 583 0.70 45.86 -12.13
CA ILE A 583 1.48 44.67 -11.76
C ILE A 583 1.34 44.39 -10.28
N HIS A 584 0.87 43.17 -9.94
CA HIS A 584 0.69 42.70 -8.58
C HIS A 584 1.53 41.44 -8.34
N LEU A 585 2.21 41.39 -7.21
CA LEU A 585 2.89 40.20 -6.67
C LEU A 585 2.04 39.66 -5.53
N ASP A 586 1.81 38.34 -5.48
CA ASP A 586 1.10 37.64 -4.41
C ASP A 586 1.94 36.49 -3.89
N ALA A 587 1.94 36.31 -2.56
CA ALA A 587 2.58 35.16 -1.93
C ALA A 587 1.81 34.76 -0.67
N GLY A 588 1.71 33.47 -0.43
CA GLY A 588 1.03 32.96 0.76
C GLY A 588 1.45 31.55 1.15
N VAL A 589 1.22 31.24 2.40
CA VAL A 589 1.47 29.91 2.99
C VAL A 589 0.25 29.49 3.80
N SER A 590 -0.05 28.21 3.78
CA SER A 590 -1.15 27.59 4.53
C SER A 590 -0.66 26.29 5.16
N SER A 591 -1.05 26.07 6.42
CA SER A 591 -0.74 24.81 7.12
C SER A 591 -1.92 24.32 7.94
N THR A 592 -2.04 23.00 8.09
CA THR A 592 -3.04 22.37 8.95
C THR A 592 -2.43 21.94 10.29
N ALA A 593 -3.26 21.86 11.32
CA ALA A 593 -2.91 21.37 12.64
C ALA A 593 -4.00 20.46 13.19
N GLY A 594 -3.61 19.32 13.77
CA GLY A 594 -4.54 18.34 14.32
C GLY A 594 -5.29 17.50 13.28
N ARG A 595 -4.85 17.50 12.02
CA ARG A 595 -5.38 16.62 11.00
C ARG A 595 -4.87 15.21 11.23
N LYS A 596 -5.78 14.27 11.47
CA LYS A 596 -5.43 12.85 11.49
C LYS A 596 -4.91 12.42 10.12
N GLN A 597 -4.02 11.43 10.10
CA GLN A 597 -3.36 10.95 8.89
C GLN A 597 -2.44 12.01 8.25
N GLY A 598 -1.91 12.92 9.06
CA GLY A 598 -0.87 13.86 8.67
C GLY A 598 -1.33 15.27 8.30
N ASN A 599 -0.57 16.22 8.79
CA ASN A 599 -0.75 17.63 8.48
C ASN A 599 -0.20 17.97 7.08
N GLU A 600 -0.74 19.02 6.50
CA GLU A 600 -0.41 19.51 5.17
C GLU A 600 0.13 20.93 5.28
N THR A 601 1.14 21.25 4.49
CA THR A 601 1.64 22.60 4.28
C THR A 601 1.65 22.89 2.79
N SER A 602 1.19 24.09 2.41
CA SER A 602 1.19 24.53 1.01
C SER A 602 1.60 26.00 0.90
N GLY A 603 2.18 26.36 -0.23
CA GLY A 603 2.61 27.71 -0.51
C GLY A 603 2.41 28.09 -1.96
N HIS A 604 2.31 29.40 -2.24
CA HIS A 604 2.26 29.92 -3.59
C HIS A 604 2.97 31.27 -3.71
N VAL A 605 3.44 31.55 -4.91
CA VAL A 605 3.94 32.88 -5.33
C VAL A 605 3.39 33.15 -6.71
N GLY A 606 2.76 34.31 -6.90
CA GLY A 606 2.10 34.68 -8.15
C GLY A 606 2.43 36.08 -8.61
N LEU A 607 2.35 36.27 -9.91
CA LEU A 607 2.43 37.55 -10.57
C LEU A 607 1.17 37.77 -11.42
N LYS A 608 0.53 38.94 -11.32
CA LYS A 608 -0.65 39.35 -12.10
C LYS A 608 -0.39 40.66 -12.80
N ALA A 609 -0.74 40.74 -14.06
CA ALA A 609 -0.70 41.96 -14.87
C ALA A 609 -2.11 42.31 -15.35
N SER A 610 -2.56 43.52 -15.07
CA SER A 610 -3.86 44.07 -15.52
C SER A 610 -3.66 45.03 -16.71
N PHE A 611 -4.57 44.97 -17.70
CA PHE A 611 -4.49 45.71 -18.94
C PHE A 611 -5.64 46.67 -19.09
#